data_7c3a60cca57884665cd22422d755f107
#
_entry.id   7c3a60cca57884665cd22422d755f107
#
_cell.length_a   1.000
_cell.length_b   1.000
_cell.length_c   1.000
_cell.angle_alpha   90.00
_cell.angle_beta   90.00
_cell.angle_gamma   90.00
#
_symmetry.space_group_name_H-M   'P 1'
#
loop_
_entity.id
_entity.type
_entity.pdbx_description
1 polymer ?
#
loop_
_entity_poly.entity_id
_entity_poly.type
_entity_poly.pdbx_seq_one_letter_code
_entity_poly.pdbx_strand_id
1 'polypeptide(L)'
;MVYKYHFEPIPSEWLSDPVLSRTEPLVLQILANRGFKTAAEVSDVLFPDFSAVIKAVGLKDMDKLVERLSRALNGHEKIVVYHDYDVDGICGCTIMVENLRRMGGDVEFYANDRLVDGFGMCPNGVEQIMKRWPETRVILTVDNGIVAFDGVEAANKLGVDVLITDHHEPGAALPSAYAVVDARRKDETYPFRDFCGAGLALKAMSALARRLRRDVSEVCRSADMAALAAVSDVVPLHGENRTIVHEGTRVLTNGDRPAIRALNTVKNVARVTAHGTVAFTYAPMINAVSRMGQDTRHVINFLMEPDEGKCRKTALWLDEVNEQRKAETAREEDISQKMLAEENNPDPECIVLYNDSFKEGIVGIVAGRLKNRYNVPVIVFAPREPGLIKASARSVPGLNLIETLMMLPEYTVKCGGHAAAAGLTIQKADFDAFKDAFTKLCHDRNDISKNNVSPPLDAIVDSSELNEEFVRSLSALEPFGEGFPEPLFGLTADIDEVRFMGQGQKHVKYMDTRHNVSIIEWGGGDKARAKAEPPCRFVGHLELNEFNGNVSVQMIADQGKK
;
A
#
# COMPACT_ATOMS: atom_id res chain seq x y z
N MET A 1 -8.34 -23.96 12.32
CA MET A 1 -7.98 -23.86 10.88
C MET A 1 -7.16 -25.06 10.48
N VAL A 2 -7.30 -25.52 9.24
CA VAL A 2 -6.45 -26.58 8.67
C VAL A 2 -5.54 -25.88 7.65
N TYR A 3 -4.26 -25.79 7.96
CA TYR A 3 -3.26 -25.27 7.02
C TYR A 3 -2.90 -26.40 6.04
N LYS A 4 -2.73 -26.03 4.76
CA LYS A 4 -2.26 -26.94 3.73
C LYS A 4 -0.76 -26.75 3.56
N TYR A 5 -0.05 -27.86 3.37
CA TYR A 5 1.35 -27.85 2.97
C TYR A 5 1.48 -28.62 1.65
N HIS A 6 2.13 -28.03 0.69
CA HIS A 6 2.42 -28.63 -0.59
C HIS A 6 3.94 -28.64 -0.78
N PHE A 7 4.51 -29.82 -0.94
CA PHE A 7 5.93 -29.98 -1.19
C PHE A 7 6.16 -30.18 -2.69
N GLU A 8 6.92 -29.26 -3.29
CA GLU A 8 7.43 -29.39 -4.66
C GLU A 8 8.93 -29.61 -4.61
N PRO A 9 9.48 -30.65 -5.25
CA PRO A 9 10.92 -30.85 -5.25
C PRO A 9 11.62 -29.69 -5.99
N ILE A 10 12.78 -29.27 -5.49
CA ILE A 10 13.61 -28.26 -6.16
C ILE A 10 14.05 -28.79 -7.51
N PRO A 11 13.77 -28.08 -8.64
CA PRO A 11 14.21 -28.51 -9.95
C PRO A 11 15.73 -28.67 -10.04
N SER A 12 16.20 -29.74 -10.65
CA SER A 12 17.64 -30.04 -10.77
C SER A 12 18.40 -28.96 -11.54
N GLU A 13 17.74 -28.26 -12.47
CA GLU A 13 18.33 -27.12 -13.19
C GLU A 13 18.73 -25.97 -12.27
N TRP A 14 17.95 -25.71 -11.16
CA TRP A 14 18.31 -24.67 -10.18
C TRP A 14 19.57 -25.05 -9.40
N LEU A 15 19.70 -26.33 -9.05
CA LEU A 15 20.86 -26.84 -8.31
C LEU A 15 22.13 -26.87 -9.16
N SER A 16 22.00 -26.89 -10.51
CA SER A 16 23.11 -26.84 -11.45
C SER A 16 23.42 -25.43 -11.96
N ASP A 17 22.55 -24.44 -11.70
CA ASP A 17 22.79 -23.05 -12.08
C ASP A 17 23.92 -22.44 -11.23
N PRO A 18 24.93 -21.78 -11.84
CA PRO A 18 26.10 -21.26 -11.12
C PRO A 18 25.79 -20.20 -10.04
N VAL A 19 24.66 -19.52 -10.14
CA VAL A 19 24.21 -18.48 -9.20
C VAL A 19 23.29 -19.10 -8.15
N LEU A 20 22.26 -19.82 -8.59
CA LEU A 20 21.25 -20.40 -7.70
C LEU A 20 21.80 -21.50 -6.82
N SER A 21 22.80 -22.28 -7.28
CA SER A 21 23.46 -23.33 -6.49
C SER A 21 24.16 -22.83 -5.20
N ARG A 22 24.35 -21.51 -5.08
CA ARG A 22 24.92 -20.86 -3.88
C ARG A 22 23.85 -20.33 -2.94
N THR A 23 22.58 -20.39 -3.34
CA THR A 23 21.45 -19.96 -2.51
C THR A 23 21.13 -21.04 -1.49
N GLU A 24 20.74 -20.60 -0.28
CA GLU A 24 20.34 -21.52 0.78
C GLU A 24 19.22 -22.46 0.28
N PRO A 25 19.33 -23.79 0.45
CA PRO A 25 18.34 -24.74 -0.06
C PRO A 25 16.91 -24.47 0.38
N LEU A 26 16.72 -23.96 1.62
CA LEU A 26 15.38 -23.58 2.09
C LEU A 26 14.76 -22.47 1.26
N VAL A 27 15.52 -21.46 0.87
CA VAL A 27 15.04 -20.34 0.02
C VAL A 27 14.56 -20.87 -1.32
N LEU A 28 15.33 -21.79 -1.94
CA LEU A 28 14.93 -22.46 -3.17
C LEU A 28 13.69 -23.35 -2.97
N GLN A 29 13.59 -24.04 -1.83
CA GLN A 29 12.45 -24.88 -1.49
C GLN A 29 11.15 -24.06 -1.34
N ILE A 30 11.22 -22.91 -0.68
CA ILE A 30 10.08 -21.98 -0.55
C ILE A 30 9.62 -21.51 -1.94
N LEU A 31 10.54 -21.15 -2.83
CA LEU A 31 10.20 -20.71 -4.18
C LEU A 31 9.59 -21.86 -5.02
N ALA A 32 10.10 -23.08 -4.90
CA ALA A 32 9.51 -24.25 -5.54
C ALA A 32 8.07 -24.50 -5.02
N ASN A 33 7.85 -24.47 -3.69
CA ASN A 33 6.54 -24.63 -3.07
C ASN A 33 5.55 -23.52 -3.48
N ARG A 34 6.04 -22.30 -3.76
CA ARG A 34 5.25 -21.17 -4.28
C ARG A 34 4.94 -21.28 -5.78
N GLY A 35 5.45 -22.32 -6.44
CA GLY A 35 5.12 -22.64 -7.82
C GLY A 35 6.01 -22.00 -8.88
N PHE A 36 7.16 -21.42 -8.50
CA PHE A 36 8.17 -21.01 -9.48
C PHE A 36 8.69 -22.24 -10.23
N LYS A 37 8.94 -22.12 -11.54
CA LYS A 37 9.25 -23.27 -12.40
C LYS A 37 10.64 -23.20 -13.03
N THR A 38 11.12 -22.01 -13.36
CA THR A 38 12.37 -21.82 -14.10
C THR A 38 13.44 -21.11 -13.29
N ALA A 39 14.71 -21.38 -13.60
CA ALA A 39 15.84 -20.69 -12.99
C ALA A 39 15.79 -19.16 -13.24
N ALA A 40 15.26 -18.74 -14.40
CA ALA A 40 15.10 -17.32 -14.72
C ALA A 40 14.11 -16.62 -13.78
N GLU A 41 12.92 -17.21 -13.55
CA GLU A 41 11.93 -16.66 -12.61
C GLU A 41 12.51 -16.54 -11.20
N VAL A 42 13.27 -17.54 -10.75
CA VAL A 42 13.92 -17.54 -9.43
C VAL A 42 15.01 -16.48 -9.36
N SER A 43 15.81 -16.34 -10.41
CA SER A 43 16.84 -15.28 -10.50
C SER A 43 16.23 -13.89 -10.46
N ASP A 44 15.11 -13.65 -11.13
CA ASP A 44 14.40 -12.36 -11.12
C ASP A 44 13.87 -12.01 -9.71
N VAL A 45 13.50 -13.03 -8.92
CA VAL A 45 13.08 -12.83 -7.53
C VAL A 45 14.26 -12.52 -6.61
N LEU A 46 15.36 -13.27 -6.75
CA LEU A 46 16.50 -13.19 -5.81
C LEU A 46 17.49 -12.08 -6.18
N PHE A 47 17.62 -11.77 -7.48
CA PHE A 47 18.62 -10.84 -8.02
C PHE A 47 17.99 -9.86 -9.01
N PRO A 48 17.01 -9.04 -8.58
CA PRO A 48 16.27 -8.15 -9.46
C PRO A 48 17.17 -7.09 -10.12
N ASP A 49 17.07 -6.93 -11.45
CA ASP A 49 17.84 -5.93 -12.21
C ASP A 49 17.08 -4.60 -12.34
N PHE A 50 17.33 -3.68 -11.42
CA PHE A 50 16.75 -2.34 -11.46
C PHE A 50 17.14 -1.56 -12.73
N SER A 51 18.31 -1.80 -13.29
CA SER A 51 18.74 -1.12 -14.53
C SER A 51 17.90 -1.52 -15.74
N ALA A 52 17.42 -2.76 -15.77
CA ALA A 52 16.49 -3.23 -16.80
C ALA A 52 15.14 -2.54 -16.68
N VAL A 53 14.59 -2.43 -15.47
CA VAL A 53 13.35 -1.70 -15.20
C VAL A 53 13.42 -0.25 -15.66
N ILE A 54 14.48 0.44 -15.29
CA ILE A 54 14.70 1.83 -15.68
C ILE A 54 14.89 1.98 -17.19
N LYS A 55 15.40 0.98 -17.88
CA LYS A 55 15.56 0.99 -19.34
C LYS A 55 14.27 0.71 -20.11
N ALA A 56 13.38 -0.04 -19.58
CA ALA A 56 12.15 -0.43 -20.23
C ALA A 56 11.11 0.71 -20.16
N VAL A 57 10.93 1.45 -21.25
CA VAL A 57 10.07 2.66 -21.30
C VAL A 57 9.06 2.61 -22.45
N GLY A 58 8.71 1.41 -22.90
CA GLY A 58 7.85 1.18 -24.08
C GLY A 58 6.35 1.35 -23.82
N LEU A 59 5.94 2.04 -22.76
CA LEU A 59 4.53 2.34 -22.48
C LEU A 59 3.93 3.27 -23.55
N LYS A 60 2.69 3.03 -23.90
CA LYS A 60 1.98 3.81 -24.91
C LYS A 60 1.91 5.28 -24.51
N ASP A 61 2.05 6.16 -25.49
CA ASP A 61 2.14 7.63 -25.35
C ASP A 61 3.34 8.14 -24.49
N MET A 62 4.23 7.27 -23.97
CA MET A 62 5.43 7.70 -23.26
C MET A 62 6.31 8.62 -24.11
N ASP A 63 6.48 8.30 -25.38
CA ASP A 63 7.29 9.12 -26.31
C ASP A 63 6.67 10.52 -26.49
N LYS A 64 5.33 10.63 -26.61
CA LYS A 64 4.62 11.91 -26.72
C LYS A 64 4.76 12.74 -25.45
N LEU A 65 4.62 12.09 -24.27
CA LEU A 65 4.80 12.73 -22.98
C LEU A 65 6.20 13.31 -22.85
N VAL A 66 7.21 12.48 -23.13
CA VAL A 66 8.64 12.86 -23.07
C VAL A 66 8.97 13.97 -24.06
N GLU A 67 8.45 13.92 -25.29
CA GLU A 67 8.63 14.96 -26.29
C GLU A 67 8.04 16.28 -25.81
N ARG A 68 6.81 16.26 -25.29
CA ARG A 68 6.14 17.47 -24.80
C ARG A 68 6.87 18.10 -23.61
N LEU A 69 7.29 17.28 -22.63
CA LEU A 69 8.09 17.76 -21.51
C LEU A 69 9.44 18.31 -21.95
N SER A 70 10.12 17.62 -22.88
CA SER A 70 11.39 18.11 -23.45
C SER A 70 11.23 19.48 -24.11
N ARG A 71 10.13 19.71 -24.85
CA ARG A 71 9.79 21.00 -25.45
C ARG A 71 9.53 22.06 -24.38
N ALA A 72 8.80 21.73 -23.31
CA ALA A 72 8.51 22.64 -22.21
C ALA A 72 9.80 23.09 -21.50
N LEU A 73 10.70 22.13 -21.20
CA LEU A 73 12.01 22.42 -20.58
C LEU A 73 12.87 23.34 -21.45
N ASN A 74 12.96 23.06 -22.77
CA ASN A 74 13.75 23.87 -23.69
C ASN A 74 13.13 25.25 -23.93
N GLY A 75 11.82 25.38 -23.83
CA GLY A 75 11.08 26.64 -23.99
C GLY A 75 10.89 27.41 -22.67
N HIS A 76 11.40 26.91 -21.54
CA HIS A 76 11.16 27.47 -20.20
C HIS A 76 9.68 27.68 -19.88
N GLU A 77 8.83 26.77 -20.37
CA GLU A 77 7.40 26.81 -20.12
C GLU A 77 7.10 26.39 -18.66
N LYS A 78 6.12 27.05 -18.02
CA LYS A 78 5.65 26.67 -16.69
C LYS A 78 4.93 25.32 -16.76
N ILE A 79 5.38 24.38 -15.92
CA ILE A 79 4.79 23.06 -15.70
C ILE A 79 4.16 23.01 -14.32
N VAL A 80 2.92 22.52 -14.21
CA VAL A 80 2.30 22.24 -12.90
C VAL A 80 2.04 20.74 -12.79
N VAL A 81 2.60 20.10 -11.77
CA VAL A 81 2.32 18.70 -11.44
C VAL A 81 1.04 18.64 -10.61
N TYR A 82 0.02 17.97 -11.12
CA TYR A 82 -1.27 17.79 -10.47
C TYR A 82 -1.35 16.39 -9.88
N HIS A 83 -1.42 16.26 -8.56
CA HIS A 83 -1.31 14.95 -7.89
C HIS A 83 -2.49 14.64 -6.97
N ASP A 84 -2.70 13.35 -6.66
CA ASP A 84 -3.64 12.95 -5.62
C ASP A 84 -3.05 13.15 -4.21
N TYR A 85 -3.90 13.08 -3.19
CA TYR A 85 -3.60 13.46 -1.80
C TYR A 85 -3.00 12.34 -0.94
N ASP A 86 -2.87 11.12 -1.45
CA ASP A 86 -2.30 10.00 -0.71
C ASP A 86 -0.78 9.81 -0.96
N VAL A 87 -0.20 8.74 -0.40
CA VAL A 87 1.24 8.49 -0.50
C VAL A 87 1.68 8.30 -1.95
N ASP A 88 0.87 7.67 -2.81
CA ASP A 88 1.25 7.41 -4.20
C ASP A 88 1.30 8.73 -4.98
N GLY A 89 0.25 9.53 -4.91
CA GLY A 89 0.22 10.87 -5.52
C GLY A 89 1.32 11.79 -4.98
N ILE A 90 1.55 11.80 -3.65
CA ILE A 90 2.60 12.60 -3.01
C ILE A 90 4.01 12.19 -3.47
N CYS A 91 4.30 10.88 -3.47
CA CYS A 91 5.60 10.36 -3.88
C CYS A 91 5.83 10.54 -5.38
N GLY A 92 4.81 10.28 -6.21
CA GLY A 92 4.86 10.53 -7.65
C GLY A 92 5.11 12.00 -7.97
N CYS A 93 4.42 12.91 -7.29
CA CYS A 93 4.66 14.35 -7.40
C CYS A 93 6.11 14.71 -7.01
N THR A 94 6.60 14.18 -5.89
CA THR A 94 7.98 14.42 -5.44
C THR A 94 8.98 13.96 -6.51
N ILE A 95 8.81 12.76 -7.09
CA ILE A 95 9.65 12.26 -8.19
C ILE A 95 9.66 13.23 -9.37
N MET A 96 8.48 13.64 -9.82
CA MET A 96 8.35 14.52 -11.00
C MET A 96 8.94 15.90 -10.75
N VAL A 97 8.55 16.56 -9.66
CA VAL A 97 9.00 17.93 -9.34
C VAL A 97 10.51 18.00 -9.16
N GLU A 98 11.09 17.08 -8.37
CA GLU A 98 12.54 17.07 -8.17
C GLU A 98 13.31 16.86 -9.47
N ASN A 99 12.92 15.87 -10.26
CA ASN A 99 13.66 15.54 -11.48
C ASN A 99 13.47 16.61 -12.55
N LEU A 100 12.27 17.13 -12.74
CA LEU A 100 12.03 18.23 -13.69
C LEU A 100 12.81 19.51 -13.28
N ARG A 101 12.85 19.87 -11.99
CA ARG A 101 13.63 21.00 -11.50
C ARG A 101 15.14 20.78 -11.70
N ARG A 102 15.66 19.57 -11.43
CA ARG A 102 17.08 19.22 -11.73
C ARG A 102 17.40 19.30 -13.22
N MET A 103 16.42 19.04 -14.08
CA MET A 103 16.57 19.19 -15.54
C MET A 103 16.43 20.64 -16.03
N GLY A 104 16.19 21.59 -15.13
CA GLY A 104 16.09 23.04 -15.41
C GLY A 104 14.67 23.54 -15.66
N GLY A 105 13.65 22.77 -15.29
CA GLY A 105 12.26 23.15 -15.46
C GLY A 105 11.76 24.17 -14.44
N ASP A 106 10.88 25.05 -14.90
CA ASP A 106 10.06 25.92 -14.05
C ASP A 106 8.81 25.13 -13.63
N VAL A 107 8.84 24.53 -12.43
CA VAL A 107 7.88 23.51 -11.99
C VAL A 107 7.27 23.84 -10.65
N GLU A 108 5.95 23.84 -10.62
CA GLU A 108 5.13 23.94 -9.43
C GLU A 108 4.26 22.69 -9.27
N PHE A 109 3.55 22.55 -8.16
CA PHE A 109 2.66 21.42 -7.92
C PHE A 109 1.36 21.85 -7.26
N TYR A 110 0.31 21.09 -7.53
CA TYR A 110 -1.04 21.32 -7.05
C TYR A 110 -1.69 20.01 -6.64
N ALA A 111 -2.29 20.01 -5.45
CA ALA A 111 -3.13 18.93 -4.97
C ALA A 111 -4.57 19.39 -4.87
N ASN A 112 -5.51 18.49 -5.15
CA ASN A 112 -6.91 18.69 -4.83
C ASN A 112 -7.10 18.87 -3.32
N ASP A 113 -8.04 19.73 -2.96
CA ASP A 113 -8.66 19.64 -1.66
C ASP A 113 -9.66 18.47 -1.68
N ARG A 114 -9.35 17.41 -0.91
CA ARG A 114 -10.17 16.20 -0.81
C ARG A 114 -11.64 16.49 -0.45
N LEU A 115 -11.86 17.54 0.35
CA LEU A 115 -13.19 17.89 0.85
C LEU A 115 -13.98 18.75 -0.17
N VAL A 116 -13.27 19.58 -0.95
CA VAL A 116 -13.87 20.52 -1.90
C VAL A 116 -13.92 19.92 -3.31
N ASP A 117 -12.78 19.49 -3.83
CA ASP A 117 -12.61 19.09 -5.24
C ASP A 117 -12.91 17.59 -5.46
N GLY A 118 -12.78 16.77 -4.42
CA GLY A 118 -12.91 15.33 -4.54
C GLY A 118 -11.64 14.67 -5.10
N PHE A 119 -11.82 13.60 -5.87
CA PHE A 119 -10.73 12.83 -6.46
C PHE A 119 -10.44 13.30 -7.89
N GLY A 120 -9.14 13.38 -8.23
CA GLY A 120 -8.64 13.61 -9.58
C GLY A 120 -8.76 15.05 -10.09
N MET A 121 -8.21 15.28 -11.28
CA MET A 121 -8.19 16.60 -11.93
C MET A 121 -9.61 17.06 -12.28
N CYS A 122 -9.98 18.26 -11.84
CA CYS A 122 -11.31 18.83 -12.04
C CYS A 122 -11.24 20.29 -12.54
N PRO A 123 -12.34 20.85 -13.10
CA PRO A 123 -12.38 22.22 -13.60
C PRO A 123 -11.98 23.26 -12.55
N ASN A 124 -12.43 23.11 -11.28
CA ASN A 124 -12.05 24.02 -10.20
C ASN A 124 -10.54 24.00 -9.96
N GLY A 125 -9.91 22.80 -9.90
CA GLY A 125 -8.47 22.68 -9.74
C GLY A 125 -7.69 23.36 -10.87
N VAL A 126 -8.14 23.24 -12.12
CA VAL A 126 -7.56 23.96 -13.28
C VAL A 126 -7.70 25.47 -13.10
N GLU A 127 -8.86 25.96 -12.67
CA GLU A 127 -9.08 27.38 -12.40
C GLU A 127 -8.14 27.90 -11.30
N GLN A 128 -7.96 27.16 -10.21
CA GLN A 128 -7.04 27.52 -9.13
C GLN A 128 -5.58 27.56 -9.60
N ILE A 129 -5.16 26.61 -10.45
CA ILE A 129 -3.83 26.62 -11.08
C ILE A 129 -3.64 27.88 -11.90
N MET A 130 -4.60 28.21 -12.79
CA MET A 130 -4.49 29.38 -13.66
C MET A 130 -4.57 30.72 -12.90
N LYS A 131 -5.28 30.76 -11.79
CA LYS A 131 -5.25 31.93 -10.88
C LYS A 131 -3.88 32.14 -10.24
N ARG A 132 -3.24 31.03 -9.82
CA ARG A 132 -1.99 31.06 -9.09
C ARG A 132 -0.78 31.21 -10.01
N TRP A 133 -0.84 30.57 -11.17
CA TRP A 133 0.24 30.54 -12.18
C TRP A 133 -0.35 30.71 -13.59
N PRO A 134 -0.72 31.94 -13.98
CA PRO A 134 -1.40 32.23 -15.26
C PRO A 134 -0.54 31.90 -16.49
N GLU A 135 0.78 31.77 -16.31
CA GLU A 135 1.73 31.39 -17.36
C GLU A 135 1.82 29.88 -17.60
N THR A 136 1.04 29.04 -16.89
CA THR A 136 1.06 27.58 -17.04
C THR A 136 0.79 27.17 -18.49
N ARG A 137 1.63 26.28 -19.04
CA ARG A 137 1.49 25.72 -20.38
C ARG A 137 1.28 24.21 -20.37
N VAL A 138 1.71 23.54 -19.31
CA VAL A 138 1.60 22.09 -19.15
C VAL A 138 1.07 21.76 -17.76
N ILE A 139 0.04 20.94 -17.71
CA ILE A 139 -0.38 20.24 -16.50
C ILE A 139 0.00 18.77 -16.67
N LEU A 140 0.83 18.26 -15.75
CA LEU A 140 1.26 16.87 -15.71
C LEU A 140 0.58 16.19 -14.52
N THR A 141 -0.33 15.26 -14.76
CA THR A 141 -0.98 14.52 -13.65
C THR A 141 -0.14 13.34 -13.21
N VAL A 142 -0.24 13.00 -11.96
CA VAL A 142 0.31 11.75 -11.41
C VAL A 142 -0.69 11.13 -10.44
N ASP A 143 -0.92 9.83 -10.59
CA ASP A 143 -1.87 9.05 -9.80
C ASP A 143 -3.33 9.55 -9.94
N ASN A 144 -3.62 10.20 -11.03
CA ASN A 144 -4.98 10.63 -11.42
C ASN A 144 -5.00 11.07 -12.87
N GLY A 145 -6.22 11.24 -13.42
CA GLY A 145 -6.42 11.85 -14.72
C GLY A 145 -7.11 10.95 -15.73
N ILE A 146 -7.03 9.62 -15.62
CA ILE A 146 -7.56 8.68 -16.62
C ILE A 146 -9.07 8.78 -16.83
N VAL A 147 -9.80 9.33 -15.87
CA VAL A 147 -11.25 9.59 -15.94
C VAL A 147 -11.60 11.08 -15.80
N ALA A 148 -10.63 11.98 -15.88
CA ALA A 148 -10.78 13.42 -15.63
C ALA A 148 -11.22 14.20 -16.88
N PHE A 149 -12.29 13.79 -17.55
CA PHE A 149 -12.76 14.39 -18.82
C PHE A 149 -12.99 15.90 -18.72
N ASP A 150 -13.76 16.33 -17.71
CA ASP A 150 -14.13 17.73 -17.51
C ASP A 150 -12.92 18.62 -17.18
N GLY A 151 -11.99 18.09 -16.35
CA GLY A 151 -10.76 18.79 -16.01
C GLY A 151 -9.83 18.96 -17.21
N VAL A 152 -9.67 17.92 -18.03
CA VAL A 152 -8.88 17.96 -19.26
C VAL A 152 -9.51 18.93 -20.28
N GLU A 153 -10.83 18.91 -20.43
CA GLU A 153 -11.53 19.83 -21.31
C GLU A 153 -11.38 21.30 -20.86
N ALA A 154 -11.45 21.55 -19.55
CA ALA A 154 -11.24 22.87 -18.98
C ALA A 154 -9.83 23.41 -19.27
N ALA A 155 -8.79 22.58 -19.13
CA ALA A 155 -7.41 22.94 -19.45
C ALA A 155 -7.21 23.19 -20.96
N ASN A 156 -7.76 22.33 -21.81
CA ASN A 156 -7.69 22.46 -23.27
C ASN A 156 -8.33 23.78 -23.76
N LYS A 157 -9.46 24.19 -23.17
CA LYS A 157 -10.13 25.50 -23.50
C LYS A 157 -9.25 26.69 -23.18
N LEU A 158 -8.31 26.55 -22.26
CA LEU A 158 -7.34 27.59 -21.85
C LEU A 158 -6.01 27.49 -22.61
N GLY A 159 -5.87 26.55 -23.55
CA GLY A 159 -4.65 26.31 -24.31
C GLY A 159 -3.52 25.70 -23.47
N VAL A 160 -3.86 24.96 -22.43
CA VAL A 160 -2.91 24.24 -21.56
C VAL A 160 -2.91 22.77 -21.95
N ASP A 161 -1.72 22.25 -22.29
CA ASP A 161 -1.57 20.83 -22.63
C ASP A 161 -1.60 19.98 -21.35
N VAL A 162 -2.41 18.91 -21.36
CA VAL A 162 -2.49 17.95 -20.26
C VAL A 162 -1.74 16.67 -20.62
N LEU A 163 -0.83 16.27 -19.74
CA LEU A 163 -0.10 15.00 -19.80
C LEU A 163 -0.56 14.14 -18.63
N ILE A 164 -1.15 12.99 -18.92
CA ILE A 164 -1.66 12.09 -17.87
C ILE A 164 -0.67 10.97 -17.62
N THR A 165 -0.31 10.74 -16.34
CA THR A 165 0.26 9.49 -15.85
C THR A 165 -0.65 8.96 -14.75
N ASP A 166 -1.25 7.80 -14.98
CA ASP A 166 -2.22 7.20 -14.08
C ASP A 166 -2.11 5.67 -14.15
N HIS A 167 -2.65 4.98 -13.16
CA HIS A 167 -2.65 3.52 -13.08
C HIS A 167 -4.04 2.94 -12.75
N HIS A 168 -5.03 3.80 -12.61
CA HIS A 168 -6.41 3.41 -12.34
C HIS A 168 -7.07 2.81 -13.58
N GLU A 169 -8.18 2.08 -13.38
CA GLU A 169 -8.91 1.47 -14.48
C GLU A 169 -9.51 2.54 -15.41
N PRO A 170 -9.18 2.51 -16.70
CA PRO A 170 -9.76 3.46 -17.66
C PRO A 170 -11.23 3.19 -17.91
N GLY A 171 -11.99 4.24 -18.19
CA GLY A 171 -13.38 4.14 -18.62
C GLY A 171 -13.54 3.56 -20.05
N ALA A 172 -14.73 3.76 -20.64
CA ALA A 172 -15.01 3.34 -22.01
C ALA A 172 -14.19 4.13 -23.05
N ALA A 173 -13.81 5.36 -22.73
CA ALA A 173 -12.98 6.24 -23.55
C ALA A 173 -11.88 6.87 -22.69
N LEU A 174 -10.86 7.43 -23.34
CA LEU A 174 -9.80 8.20 -22.67
C LEU A 174 -10.11 9.71 -22.79
N PRO A 175 -9.68 10.53 -21.80
CA PRO A 175 -9.73 11.99 -21.92
C PRO A 175 -8.92 12.50 -23.12
N SER A 176 -9.33 13.64 -23.70
CA SER A 176 -8.64 14.27 -24.84
C SER A 176 -7.37 15.02 -24.39
N ALA A 177 -6.51 14.37 -23.64
CA ALA A 177 -5.22 14.88 -23.21
C ALA A 177 -4.17 14.79 -24.33
N TYR A 178 -3.08 15.56 -24.21
CA TYR A 178 -1.97 15.53 -25.17
C TYR A 178 -1.28 14.15 -25.20
N ALA A 179 -1.10 13.56 -24.04
CA ALA A 179 -0.58 12.19 -23.87
C ALA A 179 -1.25 11.54 -22.67
N VAL A 180 -1.49 10.22 -22.75
CA VAL A 180 -2.08 9.41 -21.68
C VAL A 180 -1.21 8.18 -21.48
N VAL A 181 -0.40 8.18 -20.43
CA VAL A 181 0.43 7.04 -20.03
C VAL A 181 -0.26 6.31 -18.89
N ASP A 182 -0.79 5.15 -19.19
CA ASP A 182 -1.44 4.28 -18.22
C ASP A 182 -1.29 2.82 -18.66
N ALA A 183 -0.71 2.00 -17.80
CA ALA A 183 -0.44 0.59 -18.11
C ALA A 183 -1.71 -0.27 -18.21
N ARG A 184 -2.86 0.21 -17.68
CA ARG A 184 -4.15 -0.50 -17.74
C ARG A 184 -5.00 -0.16 -18.95
N ARG A 185 -4.54 0.71 -19.81
CA ARG A 185 -5.24 1.01 -21.07
C ARG A 185 -5.52 -0.26 -21.86
N LYS A 186 -6.70 -0.33 -22.49
CA LYS A 186 -7.11 -1.48 -23.31
C LYS A 186 -6.20 -1.73 -24.52
N ASP A 187 -5.58 -0.66 -25.03
CA ASP A 187 -4.71 -0.67 -26.19
C ASP A 187 -3.21 -0.69 -25.83
N GLU A 188 -2.88 -0.91 -24.54
CA GLU A 188 -1.51 -1.06 -24.06
C GLU A 188 -0.93 -2.42 -24.43
N THR A 189 0.35 -2.42 -24.85
CA THR A 189 1.10 -3.62 -25.20
C THR A 189 2.30 -3.89 -24.29
N TYR A 190 2.56 -2.98 -23.36
CA TYR A 190 3.62 -3.17 -22.37
C TYR A 190 3.30 -4.38 -21.48
N PRO A 191 4.26 -5.29 -21.25
CA PRO A 191 3.97 -6.57 -20.60
C PRO A 191 3.60 -6.46 -19.12
N PHE A 192 4.05 -5.41 -18.43
CA PHE A 192 3.78 -5.19 -17.02
C PHE A 192 2.72 -4.10 -16.83
N ARG A 193 1.69 -4.38 -16.03
CA ARG A 193 0.51 -3.50 -15.90
C ARG A 193 0.21 -3.00 -14.49
N ASP A 194 0.81 -3.59 -13.47
CA ASP A 194 0.44 -3.37 -12.07
C ASP A 194 1.24 -2.26 -11.39
N PHE A 195 1.63 -1.23 -12.13
CA PHE A 195 2.32 -0.07 -11.55
C PHE A 195 1.42 0.70 -10.57
N CYS A 196 2.05 1.38 -9.60
CA CYS A 196 1.47 2.53 -8.93
C CYS A 196 1.82 3.83 -9.68
N GLY A 197 1.16 4.94 -9.35
CA GLY A 197 1.39 6.23 -10.01
C GLY A 197 2.84 6.72 -9.90
N ALA A 198 3.47 6.56 -8.73
CA ALA A 198 4.88 6.91 -8.53
C ALA A 198 5.85 6.00 -9.31
N GLY A 199 5.49 4.73 -9.52
CA GLY A 199 6.23 3.82 -10.39
C GLY A 199 6.25 4.32 -11.83
N LEU A 200 5.10 4.76 -12.35
CA LEU A 200 5.00 5.39 -13.66
C LEU A 200 5.74 6.73 -13.73
N ALA A 201 5.69 7.54 -12.66
CA ALA A 201 6.47 8.78 -12.57
C ALA A 201 7.98 8.51 -12.68
N LEU A 202 8.49 7.49 -12.00
CA LEU A 202 9.89 7.05 -12.10
C LEU A 202 10.27 6.67 -13.54
N LYS A 203 9.40 5.91 -14.22
CA LYS A 203 9.58 5.52 -15.63
C LYS A 203 9.58 6.73 -16.56
N ALA A 204 8.63 7.66 -16.38
CA ALA A 204 8.52 8.87 -17.19
C ALA A 204 9.76 9.77 -17.04
N MET A 205 10.23 9.98 -15.81
CA MET A 205 11.44 10.78 -15.57
C MET A 205 12.70 10.10 -16.10
N SER A 206 12.77 8.78 -16.04
CA SER A 206 13.88 8.01 -16.61
C SER A 206 13.91 8.10 -18.15
N ALA A 207 12.75 8.02 -18.80
CA ALA A 207 12.61 8.21 -20.24
C ALA A 207 13.01 9.65 -20.66
N LEU A 208 12.57 10.65 -19.90
CA LEU A 208 12.89 12.06 -20.14
C LEU A 208 14.40 12.34 -19.99
N ALA A 209 15.03 11.82 -18.92
CA ALA A 209 16.46 11.97 -18.70
C ALA A 209 17.27 11.44 -19.88
N ARG A 210 16.92 10.26 -20.40
CA ARG A 210 17.54 9.69 -21.59
C ARG A 210 17.34 10.55 -22.83
N ARG A 211 16.13 11.02 -23.08
CA ARG A 211 15.80 11.90 -24.21
C ARG A 211 16.67 13.15 -24.18
N LEU A 212 16.91 13.71 -23.00
CA LEU A 212 17.74 14.88 -22.78
C LEU A 212 19.24 14.57 -22.64
N ARG A 213 19.63 13.29 -22.77
CA ARG A 213 21.01 12.82 -22.58
C ARG A 213 21.59 13.19 -21.21
N ARG A 214 20.73 13.17 -20.17
CA ARG A 214 21.13 13.37 -18.78
C ARG A 214 21.49 12.05 -18.13
N ASP A 215 22.19 12.12 -17.01
CA ASP A 215 22.50 10.94 -16.21
C ASP A 215 21.24 10.38 -15.54
N VAL A 216 20.89 9.16 -15.92
CA VAL A 216 19.72 8.45 -15.38
C VAL A 216 19.93 8.04 -13.92
N SER A 217 21.18 7.94 -13.44
CA SER A 217 21.47 7.61 -12.04
C SER A 217 20.89 8.61 -11.05
N GLU A 218 20.75 9.87 -11.45
CA GLU A 218 20.07 10.90 -10.64
C GLU A 218 18.59 10.60 -10.44
N VAL A 219 17.92 10.06 -11.47
CA VAL A 219 16.52 9.65 -11.39
C VAL A 219 16.39 8.37 -10.54
N CYS A 220 17.36 7.47 -10.61
CA CYS A 220 17.39 6.23 -9.82
C CYS A 220 17.34 6.48 -8.30
N ARG A 221 17.82 7.62 -7.83
CA ARG A 221 17.70 8.02 -6.41
C ARG A 221 16.26 8.11 -5.95
N SER A 222 15.33 8.40 -6.87
CA SER A 222 13.90 8.48 -6.56
C SER A 222 13.22 7.10 -6.42
N ALA A 223 13.98 6.00 -6.48
CA ALA A 223 13.47 4.66 -6.19
C ALA A 223 12.92 4.55 -4.76
N ASP A 224 13.45 5.35 -3.81
CA ASP A 224 12.93 5.49 -2.45
C ASP A 224 11.44 5.88 -2.43
N MET A 225 11.08 6.90 -3.20
CA MET A 225 9.72 7.39 -3.30
C MET A 225 8.82 6.40 -4.03
N ALA A 226 9.30 5.80 -5.12
CA ALA A 226 8.53 4.80 -5.86
C ALA A 226 8.26 3.53 -5.03
N ALA A 227 9.21 3.09 -4.20
CA ALA A 227 9.02 1.97 -3.28
C ALA A 227 8.02 2.30 -2.15
N LEU A 228 8.13 3.51 -1.56
CA LEU A 228 7.21 3.99 -0.53
C LEU A 228 5.77 3.99 -1.05
N ALA A 229 5.58 4.46 -2.27
CA ALA A 229 4.30 4.50 -2.96
C ALA A 229 3.77 3.08 -3.27
N ALA A 230 4.56 2.24 -3.92
CA ALA A 230 4.15 0.89 -4.33
C ALA A 230 3.67 0.04 -3.15
N VAL A 231 4.35 0.15 -2.00
CA VAL A 231 3.94 -0.55 -0.78
C VAL A 231 2.69 0.08 -0.15
N SER A 232 2.57 1.41 -0.20
CA SER A 232 1.41 2.12 0.36
C SER A 232 0.12 1.88 -0.42
N ASP A 233 0.23 1.82 -1.74
CA ASP A 233 -0.89 1.56 -2.66
C ASP A 233 -1.22 0.06 -2.79
N VAL A 234 -0.46 -0.78 -2.08
CA VAL A 234 -0.69 -2.24 -1.99
C VAL A 234 -0.65 -2.92 -3.38
N VAL A 235 0.21 -2.42 -4.29
CA VAL A 235 0.37 -3.07 -5.60
C VAL A 235 1.13 -4.40 -5.46
N PRO A 236 0.85 -5.40 -6.32
CA PRO A 236 1.51 -6.71 -6.24
C PRO A 236 3.03 -6.61 -6.41
N LEU A 237 3.79 -7.22 -5.48
CA LEU A 237 5.26 -7.22 -5.48
C LEU A 237 5.84 -8.33 -6.35
N HIS A 238 5.49 -8.30 -7.64
CA HIS A 238 6.10 -9.12 -8.69
C HIS A 238 6.65 -8.25 -9.82
N GLY A 239 7.45 -8.82 -10.72
CA GLY A 239 8.01 -8.13 -11.86
C GLY A 239 8.69 -6.81 -11.50
N GLU A 240 8.32 -5.72 -12.20
CA GLU A 240 8.96 -4.43 -12.03
C GLU A 240 8.70 -3.80 -10.65
N ASN A 241 7.51 -3.99 -10.06
CA ASN A 241 7.22 -3.47 -8.72
C ASN A 241 8.15 -4.09 -7.66
N ARG A 242 8.39 -5.40 -7.74
CA ARG A 242 9.32 -6.07 -6.84
C ARG A 242 10.72 -5.46 -6.95
N THR A 243 11.19 -5.28 -8.16
CA THR A 243 12.50 -4.69 -8.44
C THR A 243 12.61 -3.24 -7.93
N ILE A 244 11.57 -2.42 -8.16
CA ILE A 244 11.50 -1.04 -7.64
C ILE A 244 11.52 -1.03 -6.11
N VAL A 245 10.72 -1.88 -5.46
CA VAL A 245 10.65 -1.93 -4.00
C VAL A 245 11.94 -2.48 -3.39
N HIS A 246 12.57 -3.48 -4.01
CA HIS A 246 13.86 -4.01 -3.58
C HIS A 246 14.94 -2.90 -3.57
N GLU A 247 15.11 -2.18 -4.69
CA GLU A 247 16.08 -1.08 -4.77
C GLU A 247 15.68 0.08 -3.86
N GLY A 248 14.41 0.47 -3.85
CA GLY A 248 13.95 1.60 -3.06
C GLY A 248 14.06 1.38 -1.55
N THR A 249 13.83 0.19 -1.02
CA THR A 249 14.03 -0.12 0.40
C THR A 249 15.50 -0.06 0.79
N ARG A 250 16.42 -0.40 -0.14
CA ARG A 250 17.86 -0.22 0.04
C ARG A 250 18.22 1.27 0.13
N VAL A 251 17.68 2.11 -0.76
CA VAL A 251 17.89 3.58 -0.75
C VAL A 251 17.30 4.21 0.51
N LEU A 252 16.09 3.79 0.93
CA LEU A 252 15.44 4.22 2.17
C LEU A 252 16.28 3.86 3.42
N THR A 253 16.87 2.68 3.44
CA THR A 253 17.76 2.23 4.55
C THR A 253 19.03 3.07 4.61
N ASN A 254 19.66 3.38 3.47
CA ASN A 254 20.83 4.25 3.40
C ASN A 254 20.52 5.67 3.88
N GLY A 255 19.26 6.10 3.76
CA GLY A 255 18.83 7.42 4.20
C GLY A 255 19.48 8.56 3.40
N ASP A 256 19.57 8.40 2.08
CA ASP A 256 20.20 9.42 1.21
C ASP A 256 19.44 10.76 1.27
N ARG A 257 18.14 10.71 1.53
CA ARG A 257 17.27 11.87 1.67
C ARG A 257 17.21 12.34 3.13
N PRO A 258 17.42 13.65 3.45
CA PRO A 258 17.34 14.17 4.83
C PRO A 258 15.99 13.85 5.52
N ALA A 259 14.88 13.90 4.78
CA ALA A 259 13.56 13.57 5.27
C ALA A 259 13.49 12.10 5.76
N ILE A 260 14.07 11.17 5.02
CA ILE A 260 14.09 9.75 5.39
C ILE A 260 14.99 9.52 6.61
N ARG A 261 16.16 10.17 6.68
CA ARG A 261 16.99 10.12 7.90
C ARG A 261 16.24 10.62 9.14
N ALA A 262 15.46 11.68 8.97
CA ALA A 262 14.65 12.22 10.06
C ALA A 262 13.56 11.22 10.50
N LEU A 263 12.86 10.58 9.56
CA LEU A 263 11.88 9.52 9.87
C LEU A 263 12.54 8.33 10.56
N ASN A 264 13.69 7.84 10.04
CA ASN A 264 14.45 6.76 10.64
C ASN A 264 14.82 7.08 12.09
N THR A 265 15.27 8.32 12.35
CA THR A 265 15.65 8.77 13.70
C THR A 265 14.44 8.85 14.63
N VAL A 266 13.33 9.47 14.20
CA VAL A 266 12.11 9.66 15.02
C VAL A 266 11.48 8.31 15.37
N LYS A 267 11.52 7.34 14.45
CA LYS A 267 10.94 6.01 14.64
C LYS A 267 11.95 4.94 15.10
N ASN A 268 13.20 5.31 15.34
CA ASN A 268 14.29 4.41 15.72
C ASN A 268 14.43 3.21 14.76
N VAL A 269 14.42 3.48 13.46
CA VAL A 269 14.53 2.47 12.40
C VAL A 269 15.98 2.34 11.96
N ALA A 270 16.57 1.17 12.15
CA ALA A 270 17.92 0.85 11.69
C ALA A 270 17.93 0.31 10.25
N ARG A 271 16.91 -0.45 9.87
CA ARG A 271 16.72 -1.02 8.54
C ARG A 271 15.27 -0.84 8.09
N VAL A 272 15.09 -0.38 6.86
CA VAL A 272 13.75 -0.20 6.27
C VAL A 272 13.35 -1.48 5.54
N THR A 273 12.20 -2.02 5.89
CA THR A 273 11.56 -3.15 5.22
C THR A 273 10.24 -2.72 4.60
N ALA A 274 9.86 -3.32 3.48
CA ALA A 274 8.60 -3.02 2.80
C ALA A 274 7.40 -3.36 3.70
N HIS A 275 7.30 -4.62 4.14
CA HIS A 275 6.19 -5.10 4.96
C HIS A 275 6.13 -4.45 6.35
N GLY A 276 7.27 -4.25 7.02
CA GLY A 276 7.32 -3.70 8.38
C GLY A 276 7.29 -2.17 8.39
N THR A 277 8.40 -1.55 7.97
CA THR A 277 8.63 -0.11 8.14
C THR A 277 7.76 0.73 7.20
N VAL A 278 7.75 0.39 5.91
CA VAL A 278 7.01 1.20 4.92
C VAL A 278 5.51 1.06 5.17
N ALA A 279 4.98 -0.17 5.17
CA ALA A 279 3.54 -0.41 5.25
C ALA A 279 2.90 0.05 6.58
N PHE A 280 3.60 -0.13 7.71
CA PHE A 280 3.02 0.12 9.03
C PHE A 280 3.56 1.35 9.77
N THR A 281 4.59 2.01 9.23
CA THR A 281 5.16 3.21 9.86
C THR A 281 5.10 4.42 8.94
N TYR A 282 5.81 4.41 7.80
CA TYR A 282 5.95 5.62 6.97
C TYR A 282 4.67 5.96 6.20
N ALA A 283 4.09 4.99 5.50
CA ALA A 283 2.86 5.22 4.75
C ALA A 283 1.70 5.68 5.66
N PRO A 284 1.47 5.08 6.85
CA PRO A 284 0.47 5.60 7.79
C PRO A 284 0.75 7.01 8.32
N MET A 285 2.03 7.41 8.53
CA MET A 285 2.39 8.75 8.97
C MET A 285 2.08 9.79 7.89
N ILE A 286 2.44 9.51 6.64
CA ILE A 286 2.18 10.40 5.51
C ILE A 286 0.69 10.51 5.24
N ASN A 287 -0.02 9.39 5.14
CA ASN A 287 -1.46 9.34 4.92
C ASN A 287 -2.28 10.00 6.04
N ALA A 288 -1.73 10.08 7.27
CA ALA A 288 -2.41 10.73 8.38
C ALA A 288 -2.70 12.21 8.10
N VAL A 289 -1.85 12.90 7.35
CA VAL A 289 -1.98 14.32 7.04
C VAL A 289 -3.30 14.60 6.31
N SER A 290 -3.55 13.94 5.18
CA SER A 290 -4.80 14.10 4.42
C SER A 290 -6.02 13.57 5.19
N ARG A 291 -5.88 12.48 5.94
CA ARG A 291 -6.97 11.89 6.75
C ARG A 291 -7.42 12.80 7.88
N MET A 292 -6.50 13.59 8.44
CA MET A 292 -6.80 14.59 9.49
C MET A 292 -7.16 15.96 8.90
N GLY A 293 -7.37 16.08 7.59
CA GLY A 293 -7.77 17.30 6.90
C GLY A 293 -6.67 18.37 6.86
N GLN A 294 -5.40 17.94 6.89
CA GLN A 294 -4.26 18.86 6.82
C GLN A 294 -3.67 18.91 5.41
N ASP A 295 -2.91 19.96 5.14
CA ASP A 295 -2.36 20.26 3.81
C ASP A 295 -1.19 19.32 3.46
N THR A 296 -1.38 18.50 2.44
CA THR A 296 -0.39 17.52 1.95
C THR A 296 0.85 18.16 1.32
N ARG A 297 0.78 19.46 0.94
CA ARG A 297 1.95 20.21 0.44
C ARG A 297 3.10 20.26 1.46
N HIS A 298 2.77 20.19 2.75
CA HIS A 298 3.79 20.09 3.81
C HIS A 298 4.62 18.81 3.70
N VAL A 299 4.01 17.71 3.26
CA VAL A 299 4.71 16.43 3.08
C VAL A 299 5.63 16.48 1.86
N ILE A 300 5.16 17.01 0.73
CA ILE A 300 5.98 17.12 -0.49
C ILE A 300 7.19 18.02 -0.22
N ASN A 301 6.96 19.19 0.41
CA ASN A 301 8.05 20.09 0.79
C ASN A 301 9.04 19.42 1.76
N PHE A 302 8.54 18.62 2.73
CA PHE A 302 9.38 17.84 3.63
C PHE A 302 10.25 16.84 2.89
N LEU A 303 9.67 16.07 1.97
CA LEU A 303 10.39 15.05 1.20
C LEU A 303 11.51 15.66 0.33
N MET A 304 11.36 16.92 -0.08
CA MET A 304 12.35 17.66 -0.87
C MET A 304 13.27 18.60 -0.05
N GLU A 305 13.04 18.73 1.27
CA GLU A 305 13.77 19.67 2.12
C GLU A 305 15.23 19.23 2.34
N PRO A 306 16.24 20.04 2.01
CA PRO A 306 17.64 19.70 2.23
C PRO A 306 18.13 19.95 3.67
N ASP A 307 17.43 20.77 4.45
CA ASP A 307 17.82 21.12 5.82
C ASP A 307 17.39 20.05 6.83
N GLU A 308 18.35 19.40 7.47
CA GLU A 308 18.09 18.33 8.43
C GLU A 308 17.31 18.78 9.67
N GLY A 309 17.52 20.01 10.12
CA GLY A 309 16.82 20.56 11.28
C GLY A 309 15.33 20.77 10.99
N LYS A 310 14.99 21.26 9.79
CA LYS A 310 13.61 21.37 9.34
C LYS A 310 12.99 19.98 9.14
N CYS A 311 13.73 19.05 8.51
CA CYS A 311 13.27 17.68 8.34
C CYS A 311 12.92 17.02 9.68
N ARG A 312 13.79 17.18 10.69
CA ARG A 312 13.52 16.64 12.03
C ARG A 312 12.24 17.20 12.66
N LYS A 313 12.02 18.52 12.54
CA LYS A 313 10.80 19.16 13.06
C LYS A 313 9.54 18.61 12.37
N THR A 314 9.59 18.46 11.04
CA THR A 314 8.45 17.96 10.28
C THR A 314 8.22 16.47 10.52
N ALA A 315 9.26 15.65 10.68
CA ALA A 315 9.11 14.24 11.04
C ALA A 315 8.44 14.05 12.40
N LEU A 316 8.77 14.87 13.40
CA LEU A 316 8.10 14.88 14.72
C LEU A 316 6.63 15.28 14.59
N TRP A 317 6.33 16.31 13.78
CA TRP A 317 4.96 16.73 13.51
C TRP A 317 4.16 15.62 12.80
N LEU A 318 4.75 14.93 11.81
CA LEU A 318 4.10 13.78 11.14
C LEU A 318 3.78 12.65 12.13
N ASP A 319 4.68 12.39 13.08
CA ASP A 319 4.46 11.39 14.13
C ASP A 319 3.29 11.81 15.04
N GLU A 320 3.24 13.06 15.45
CA GLU A 320 2.14 13.61 16.25
C GLU A 320 0.78 13.52 15.53
N VAL A 321 0.72 13.92 14.26
CA VAL A 321 -0.50 13.81 13.44
C VAL A 321 -0.94 12.35 13.29
N ASN A 322 0.00 11.42 13.15
CA ASN A 322 -0.31 10.00 13.08
C ASN A 322 -0.82 9.43 14.41
N GLU A 323 -0.27 9.88 15.56
CA GLU A 323 -0.80 9.50 16.87
C GLU A 323 -2.22 10.04 17.08
N GLN A 324 -2.50 11.29 16.67
CA GLN A 324 -3.87 11.84 16.67
C GLN A 324 -4.82 11.00 15.80
N ARG A 325 -4.40 10.62 14.60
CA ARG A 325 -5.17 9.73 13.71
C ARG A 325 -5.43 8.38 14.36
N LYS A 326 -4.42 7.77 15.04
CA LYS A 326 -4.58 6.49 15.76
C LYS A 326 -5.60 6.61 16.91
N ALA A 327 -5.50 7.68 17.70
CA ALA A 327 -6.42 7.94 18.80
C ALA A 327 -7.88 8.11 18.30
N GLU A 328 -8.06 8.87 17.21
CA GLU A 328 -9.36 9.07 16.59
C GLU A 328 -9.92 7.75 16.03
N THR A 329 -9.09 6.95 15.36
CA THR A 329 -9.49 5.63 14.87
C THR A 329 -9.94 4.70 16.00
N ALA A 330 -9.22 4.69 17.13
CA ALA A 330 -9.58 3.88 18.29
C ALA A 330 -10.89 4.36 18.92
N ARG A 331 -11.12 5.68 18.99
CA ARG A 331 -12.37 6.27 19.48
C ARG A 331 -13.57 5.87 18.61
N GLU A 332 -13.44 6.00 17.29
CA GLU A 332 -14.52 5.65 16.36
C GLU A 332 -14.79 4.13 16.34
N GLU A 333 -13.75 3.31 16.49
CA GLU A 333 -13.88 1.85 16.62
C GLU A 333 -14.64 1.47 17.91
N ASP A 334 -14.33 2.11 19.06
CA ASP A 334 -15.03 1.88 20.33
C ASP A 334 -16.52 2.27 20.23
N ILE A 335 -16.83 3.42 19.61
CA ILE A 335 -18.22 3.83 19.36
C ILE A 335 -18.92 2.78 18.47
N SER A 336 -18.28 2.35 17.39
CA SER A 336 -18.82 1.33 16.48
C SER A 336 -19.13 0.02 17.20
N GLN A 337 -18.24 -0.42 18.11
CA GLN A 337 -18.45 -1.65 18.90
C GLN A 337 -19.65 -1.51 19.86
N LYS A 338 -19.83 -0.34 20.47
CA LYS A 338 -20.99 -0.07 21.34
C LYS A 338 -22.30 -0.10 20.54
N MET A 339 -22.33 0.54 19.38
CA MET A 339 -23.49 0.51 18.48
C MET A 339 -23.87 -0.93 18.08
N LEU A 340 -22.87 -1.75 17.69
CA LEU A 340 -23.11 -3.15 17.34
C LEU A 340 -23.60 -3.99 18.54
N ALA A 341 -23.12 -3.72 19.73
CA ALA A 341 -23.59 -4.38 20.94
C ALA A 341 -25.06 -4.03 21.26
N GLU A 342 -25.48 -2.78 21.01
CA GLU A 342 -26.88 -2.33 21.19
C GLU A 342 -27.84 -2.97 20.18
N GLU A 343 -27.38 -3.27 18.95
CA GLU A 343 -28.17 -3.98 17.93
C GLU A 343 -28.46 -5.44 18.30
N ASN A 344 -27.78 -6.02 19.31
CA ASN A 344 -27.96 -7.41 19.79
C ASN A 344 -27.88 -8.48 18.69
N ASN A 345 -27.12 -8.23 17.62
CA ASN A 345 -26.90 -9.18 16.55
C ASN A 345 -25.49 -9.79 16.68
N PRO A 346 -25.33 -11.01 17.22
CA PRO A 346 -24.02 -11.61 17.45
C PRO A 346 -23.33 -12.10 16.16
N ASP A 347 -24.05 -12.29 15.07
CA ASP A 347 -23.54 -12.79 13.78
C ASP A 347 -24.15 -11.97 12.62
N PRO A 348 -23.74 -10.71 12.46
CA PRO A 348 -24.29 -9.86 11.41
C PRO A 348 -23.84 -10.36 10.02
N GLU A 349 -24.72 -10.31 9.05
CA GLU A 349 -24.42 -10.63 7.64
C GLU A 349 -23.68 -9.49 6.93
N CYS A 350 -23.91 -8.28 7.37
CA CYS A 350 -23.17 -7.07 7.01
C CYS A 350 -23.22 -6.07 8.16
N ILE A 351 -22.38 -5.04 8.10
CA ILE A 351 -22.35 -3.95 9.07
C ILE A 351 -22.53 -2.62 8.32
N VAL A 352 -23.57 -1.87 8.70
CA VAL A 352 -23.82 -0.51 8.17
C VAL A 352 -24.00 0.44 9.33
N LEU A 353 -23.07 1.37 9.51
CA LEU A 353 -23.03 2.29 10.64
C LEU A 353 -22.96 3.74 10.20
N TYR A 354 -23.59 4.62 10.98
CA TYR A 354 -23.48 6.06 10.90
C TYR A 354 -23.39 6.67 12.31
N ASN A 355 -22.52 7.66 12.47
CA ASN A 355 -22.49 8.47 13.69
C ASN A 355 -22.08 9.89 13.33
N ASP A 356 -22.75 10.89 13.93
CA ASP A 356 -22.48 12.32 13.71
C ASP A 356 -21.07 12.75 14.16
N SER A 357 -20.41 11.98 15.03
CA SER A 357 -19.06 12.26 15.51
C SER A 357 -17.95 11.61 14.67
N PHE A 358 -18.29 10.79 13.66
CA PHE A 358 -17.30 10.13 12.80
C PHE A 358 -16.69 11.12 11.80
N LYS A 359 -15.44 10.86 11.39
CA LYS A 359 -14.70 11.68 10.44
C LYS A 359 -14.53 10.96 9.11
N GLU A 360 -14.81 11.65 8.00
CA GLU A 360 -14.70 11.12 6.64
C GLU A 360 -13.32 10.50 6.36
N GLY A 361 -12.23 11.10 6.87
CA GLY A 361 -10.86 10.59 6.68
C GLY A 361 -10.56 9.29 7.45
N ILE A 362 -11.37 8.92 8.44
CA ILE A 362 -11.13 7.82 9.38
C ILE A 362 -12.03 6.61 9.10
N VAL A 363 -13.28 6.82 8.69
CA VAL A 363 -14.28 5.74 8.51
C VAL A 363 -13.79 4.59 7.63
N GLY A 364 -12.90 4.85 6.66
CA GLY A 364 -12.33 3.81 5.81
C GLY A 364 -11.41 2.85 6.56
N ILE A 365 -10.71 3.34 7.60
CA ILE A 365 -9.87 2.50 8.48
C ILE A 365 -10.76 1.70 9.42
N VAL A 366 -11.77 2.34 9.99
CA VAL A 366 -12.75 1.67 10.87
C VAL A 366 -13.47 0.55 10.12
N ALA A 367 -13.97 0.83 8.91
CA ALA A 367 -14.60 -0.18 8.05
C ALA A 367 -13.69 -1.38 7.79
N GLY A 368 -12.40 -1.13 7.50
CA GLY A 368 -11.40 -2.18 7.30
C GLY A 368 -11.18 -3.04 8.56
N ARG A 369 -11.10 -2.42 9.74
CA ARG A 369 -10.93 -3.13 11.02
C ARG A 369 -12.15 -3.95 11.38
N LEU A 370 -13.35 -3.40 11.23
CA LEU A 370 -14.61 -4.12 11.47
C LEU A 370 -14.75 -5.30 10.51
N LYS A 371 -14.47 -5.08 9.21
CA LYS A 371 -14.46 -6.15 8.21
C LYS A 371 -13.50 -7.29 8.60
N ASN A 372 -12.28 -6.97 9.04
CA ASN A 372 -11.31 -7.98 9.46
C ASN A 372 -11.75 -8.72 10.73
N ARG A 373 -12.44 -8.05 11.65
CA ARG A 373 -12.90 -8.64 12.93
C ARG A 373 -14.12 -9.54 12.76
N TYR A 374 -15.09 -9.09 11.97
CA TYR A 374 -16.38 -9.81 11.80
C TYR A 374 -16.44 -10.66 10.55
N ASN A 375 -15.51 -10.47 9.61
CA ASN A 375 -15.44 -11.14 8.30
C ASN A 375 -16.74 -11.02 7.49
N VAL A 376 -17.32 -9.82 7.46
CA VAL A 376 -18.54 -9.45 6.71
C VAL A 376 -18.32 -8.15 5.94
N PRO A 377 -19.16 -7.83 4.93
CA PRO A 377 -19.14 -6.52 4.28
C PRO A 377 -19.46 -5.41 5.29
N VAL A 378 -18.73 -4.30 5.22
CA VAL A 378 -18.87 -3.17 6.16
C VAL A 378 -18.96 -1.84 5.41
N ILE A 379 -19.94 -1.03 5.78
CA ILE A 379 -20.11 0.36 5.33
C ILE A 379 -20.17 1.26 6.56
N VAL A 380 -19.27 2.25 6.63
CA VAL A 380 -19.26 3.24 7.73
C VAL A 380 -19.39 4.64 7.16
N PHE A 381 -20.43 5.33 7.58
CA PHE A 381 -20.76 6.71 7.17
C PHE A 381 -20.28 7.73 8.19
N ALA A 382 -19.86 8.90 7.69
CA ALA A 382 -19.59 10.12 8.43
C ALA A 382 -20.44 11.28 7.87
N PRO A 383 -20.70 12.33 8.65
CA PRO A 383 -21.33 13.56 8.15
C PRO A 383 -20.43 14.23 7.10
N ARG A 384 -21.04 14.88 6.10
CA ARG A 384 -20.33 15.66 5.08
C ARG A 384 -20.89 17.09 5.01
N GLU A 385 -21.83 17.34 4.13
CA GLU A 385 -22.55 18.61 3.96
C GLU A 385 -23.91 18.54 4.65
N PRO A 386 -24.60 19.65 4.89
CA PRO A 386 -25.94 19.60 5.48
C PRO A 386 -26.87 18.65 4.69
N GLY A 387 -27.35 17.61 5.37
CA GLY A 387 -28.23 16.61 4.80
C GLY A 387 -27.56 15.47 4.04
N LEU A 388 -26.24 15.50 3.82
CA LEU A 388 -25.49 14.43 3.16
C LEU A 388 -24.58 13.69 4.14
N ILE A 389 -24.44 12.38 3.92
CA ILE A 389 -23.47 11.54 4.61
C ILE A 389 -22.65 10.76 3.57
N LYS A 390 -21.34 10.62 3.86
CA LYS A 390 -20.40 9.91 2.97
C LYS A 390 -19.82 8.71 3.69
N ALA A 391 -19.75 7.59 2.98
CA ALA A 391 -19.22 6.34 3.51
C ALA A 391 -17.97 5.86 2.82
N SER A 392 -17.24 5.06 3.58
CA SER A 392 -16.27 4.12 3.05
C SER A 392 -16.73 2.70 3.32
N ALA A 393 -16.70 1.87 2.28
CA ALA A 393 -17.16 0.50 2.32
C ALA A 393 -16.00 -0.47 2.06
N ARG A 394 -16.06 -1.65 2.70
CA ARG A 394 -15.07 -2.73 2.56
C ARG A 394 -15.80 -4.06 2.41
N SER A 395 -15.36 -4.88 1.45
CA SER A 395 -15.96 -6.18 1.17
C SER A 395 -15.11 -7.36 1.65
N VAL A 396 -15.74 -8.51 1.64
CA VAL A 396 -15.11 -9.83 1.84
C VAL A 396 -15.11 -10.62 0.52
N PRO A 397 -14.25 -11.64 0.37
CA PRO A 397 -14.29 -12.52 -0.80
C PRO A 397 -15.69 -13.07 -1.06
N GLY A 398 -16.11 -13.06 -2.32
CA GLY A 398 -17.45 -13.53 -2.73
C GLY A 398 -18.50 -12.43 -2.91
N LEU A 399 -18.25 -11.18 -2.45
CA LEU A 399 -19.15 -10.06 -2.71
C LEU A 399 -18.44 -8.95 -3.50
N ASN A 400 -18.90 -8.68 -4.72
CA ASN A 400 -18.49 -7.50 -5.47
C ASN A 400 -19.25 -6.26 -4.97
N LEU A 401 -18.55 -5.42 -4.20
CA LEU A 401 -19.17 -4.30 -3.50
C LEU A 401 -19.74 -3.25 -4.44
N ILE A 402 -18.98 -2.87 -5.49
CA ILE A 402 -19.47 -1.83 -6.41
C ILE A 402 -20.70 -2.29 -7.20
N GLU A 403 -20.74 -3.54 -7.68
CA GLU A 403 -21.91 -4.10 -8.34
C GLU A 403 -23.12 -4.15 -7.40
N THR A 404 -22.89 -4.52 -6.13
CA THR A 404 -23.96 -4.57 -5.12
C THR A 404 -24.52 -3.17 -4.83
N LEU A 405 -23.65 -2.15 -4.69
CA LEU A 405 -24.08 -0.76 -4.48
C LEU A 405 -24.78 -0.16 -5.69
N MET A 406 -24.40 -0.53 -6.91
CA MET A 406 -25.07 -0.12 -8.14
C MET A 406 -26.49 -0.69 -8.29
N MET A 407 -26.88 -1.68 -7.49
CA MET A 407 -28.25 -2.18 -7.43
C MET A 407 -29.17 -1.31 -6.54
N LEU A 408 -28.63 -0.28 -5.89
CA LEU A 408 -29.34 0.66 -5.01
C LEU A 408 -29.23 2.12 -5.52
N PRO A 409 -29.53 2.38 -6.81
CA PRO A 409 -29.32 3.71 -7.39
C PRO A 409 -30.25 4.77 -6.78
N GLU A 410 -31.41 4.37 -6.26
CA GLU A 410 -32.40 5.27 -5.65
C GLU A 410 -31.91 5.94 -4.37
N TYR A 411 -30.94 5.33 -3.67
CA TYR A 411 -30.37 5.90 -2.46
C TYR A 411 -29.06 6.66 -2.72
N THR A 412 -28.38 6.38 -3.85
CA THR A 412 -27.01 6.88 -4.07
C THR A 412 -26.96 8.21 -4.80
N VAL A 413 -26.43 9.26 -4.15
CA VAL A 413 -26.11 10.54 -4.80
C VAL A 413 -24.82 10.41 -5.62
N LYS A 414 -23.82 9.73 -5.08
CA LYS A 414 -22.54 9.41 -5.74
C LYS A 414 -22.03 8.08 -5.24
N CYS A 415 -21.56 7.23 -6.15
CA CYS A 415 -20.94 5.94 -5.81
C CYS A 415 -19.78 5.68 -6.74
N GLY A 416 -18.71 5.04 -6.22
CA GLY A 416 -17.54 4.64 -7.00
C GLY A 416 -16.61 3.76 -6.21
N GLY A 417 -15.81 2.96 -6.90
CA GLY A 417 -14.87 2.04 -6.27
C GLY A 417 -14.70 0.75 -7.07
N HIS A 418 -14.27 -0.30 -6.37
CA HIS A 418 -13.95 -1.62 -6.91
C HIS A 418 -14.66 -2.72 -6.13
N ALA A 419 -14.44 -3.97 -6.52
CA ALA A 419 -15.06 -5.13 -5.87
C ALA A 419 -14.79 -5.19 -4.36
N ALA A 420 -13.59 -4.83 -3.90
CA ALA A 420 -13.16 -4.97 -2.49
C ALA A 420 -13.41 -3.70 -1.64
N ALA A 421 -13.48 -2.52 -2.25
CA ALA A 421 -13.62 -1.24 -1.55
C ALA A 421 -14.37 -0.22 -2.40
N ALA A 422 -15.25 0.55 -1.78
CA ALA A 422 -16.02 1.59 -2.45
C ALA A 422 -16.24 2.82 -1.54
N GLY A 423 -16.53 3.95 -2.18
CA GLY A 423 -17.02 5.16 -1.53
C GLY A 423 -18.41 5.50 -2.04
N LEU A 424 -19.29 5.96 -1.16
CA LEU A 424 -20.62 6.38 -1.56
C LEU A 424 -21.10 7.57 -0.74
N THR A 425 -22.00 8.36 -1.34
CA THR A 425 -22.69 9.48 -0.68
C THR A 425 -24.18 9.26 -0.82
N ILE A 426 -24.92 9.42 0.28
CA ILE A 426 -26.38 9.30 0.32
C ILE A 426 -26.99 10.51 1.05
N GLN A 427 -28.29 10.71 0.91
CA GLN A 427 -29.02 11.62 1.81
C GLN A 427 -29.07 11.01 3.21
N LYS A 428 -28.85 11.82 4.26
CA LYS A 428 -28.94 11.35 5.66
C LYS A 428 -30.33 10.78 5.98
N ALA A 429 -31.36 11.35 5.39
CA ALA A 429 -32.74 10.91 5.58
C ALA A 429 -33.00 9.48 5.06
N ASP A 430 -32.20 9.01 4.10
CA ASP A 430 -32.36 7.69 3.49
C ASP A 430 -31.52 6.60 4.18
N PHE A 431 -30.80 6.94 5.26
CA PHE A 431 -29.84 6.03 5.91
C PHE A 431 -30.47 4.70 6.34
N ASP A 432 -31.61 4.74 7.03
CA ASP A 432 -32.25 3.52 7.55
C ASP A 432 -32.77 2.64 6.38
N ALA A 433 -33.41 3.26 5.37
CA ALA A 433 -33.90 2.56 4.19
C ALA A 433 -32.75 1.95 3.38
N PHE A 434 -31.64 2.66 3.21
CA PHE A 434 -30.43 2.14 2.59
C PHE A 434 -29.85 0.97 3.37
N LYS A 435 -29.76 1.08 4.72
CA LYS A 435 -29.26 0.01 5.60
C LYS A 435 -30.06 -1.27 5.42
N ASP A 436 -31.40 -1.16 5.44
CA ASP A 436 -32.30 -2.31 5.27
C ASP A 436 -32.15 -2.94 3.87
N ALA A 437 -32.11 -2.11 2.81
CA ALA A 437 -31.95 -2.58 1.44
C ALA A 437 -30.59 -3.28 1.21
N PHE A 438 -29.51 -2.70 1.71
CA PHE A 438 -28.18 -3.31 1.59
C PHE A 438 -28.08 -4.63 2.39
N THR A 439 -28.63 -4.67 3.61
CA THR A 439 -28.67 -5.88 4.43
C THR A 439 -29.43 -7.01 3.72
N LYS A 440 -30.57 -6.68 3.11
CA LYS A 440 -31.34 -7.66 2.31
C LYS A 440 -30.52 -8.19 1.13
N LEU A 441 -29.80 -7.34 0.39
CA LEU A 441 -28.94 -7.78 -0.71
C LEU A 441 -27.81 -8.69 -0.23
N CYS A 442 -27.24 -8.46 0.97
CA CYS A 442 -26.25 -9.36 1.56
C CYS A 442 -26.85 -10.70 1.96
N HIS A 443 -28.08 -10.70 2.51
CA HIS A 443 -28.81 -11.91 2.88
C HIS A 443 -29.12 -12.79 1.68
N ASP A 444 -29.60 -12.20 0.59
CA ASP A 444 -30.00 -12.92 -0.63
C ASP A 444 -28.80 -13.53 -1.40
N ARG A 445 -27.59 -13.09 -1.09
CA ARG A 445 -26.34 -13.59 -1.68
C ARG A 445 -25.69 -14.63 -0.77
N ASN A 446 -26.19 -15.87 -0.79
CA ASN A 446 -25.64 -17.02 -0.05
C ASN A 446 -24.17 -17.37 -0.39
N ASP A 447 -23.57 -16.71 -1.40
CA ASP A 447 -22.21 -16.94 -1.87
C ASP A 447 -21.13 -16.21 -1.05
N ILE A 448 -21.52 -15.44 -0.03
CA ILE A 448 -20.54 -14.87 0.91
C ILE A 448 -19.98 -16.03 1.71
N SER A 449 -19.00 -16.71 1.11
CA SER A 449 -18.39 -17.86 1.74
C SER A 449 -17.62 -17.42 2.97
N LYS A 450 -18.09 -17.83 4.15
CA LYS A 450 -17.34 -17.77 5.41
C LYS A 450 -16.10 -18.69 5.37
N ASN A 451 -15.71 -19.17 4.18
CA ASN A 451 -14.56 -20.04 3.96
C ASN A 451 -13.27 -19.23 4.10
N ASN A 452 -12.81 -19.07 5.32
CA ASN A 452 -11.44 -18.70 5.61
C ASN A 452 -10.51 -19.82 5.11
N VAL A 453 -10.08 -19.71 3.86
CA VAL A 453 -9.00 -20.58 3.36
C VAL A 453 -7.72 -20.07 4.00
N SER A 454 -7.16 -20.87 4.90
CA SER A 454 -5.83 -20.57 5.44
C SER A 454 -4.79 -20.56 4.31
N PRO A 455 -3.86 -19.62 4.29
CA PRO A 455 -2.78 -19.65 3.31
C PRO A 455 -1.99 -20.95 3.45
N PRO A 456 -1.40 -21.47 2.38
CA PRO A 456 -0.55 -22.66 2.46
C PRO A 456 0.70 -22.36 3.28
N LEU A 457 1.24 -23.38 3.95
CA LEU A 457 2.56 -23.29 4.57
C LEU A 457 3.63 -23.33 3.48
N ASP A 458 4.65 -22.48 3.63
CA ASP A 458 5.82 -22.47 2.75
C ASP A 458 6.81 -23.59 3.10
N ALA A 459 6.94 -23.89 4.41
CA ALA A 459 7.75 -25.02 4.89
C ALA A 459 7.26 -25.51 6.27
N ILE A 460 7.64 -26.74 6.60
CA ILE A 460 7.49 -27.31 7.95
C ILE A 460 8.91 -27.54 8.48
N VAL A 461 9.18 -27.03 9.68
CA VAL A 461 10.50 -27.06 10.33
C VAL A 461 10.39 -27.54 11.77
N ASP A 462 11.47 -28.11 12.28
CA ASP A 462 11.64 -28.45 13.69
C ASP A 462 12.49 -27.40 14.40
N SER A 463 12.23 -27.14 15.68
CA SER A 463 13.02 -26.14 16.44
C SER A 463 14.51 -26.44 16.49
N SER A 464 14.90 -27.72 16.40
CA SER A 464 16.30 -28.14 16.34
C SER A 464 17.03 -27.76 15.03
N GLU A 465 16.28 -27.45 13.97
CA GLU A 465 16.83 -27.02 12.67
C GLU A 465 17.01 -25.50 12.61
N LEU A 466 16.37 -24.76 13.54
CA LEU A 466 16.36 -23.31 13.53
C LEU A 466 17.63 -22.72 14.16
N ASN A 467 18.26 -21.81 13.43
CA ASN A 467 19.38 -21.01 13.91
C ASN A 467 19.37 -19.63 13.26
N GLU A 468 20.28 -18.76 13.67
CA GLU A 468 20.40 -17.40 13.15
C GLU A 468 20.63 -17.37 11.63
N GLU A 469 21.50 -18.22 11.09
CA GLU A 469 21.84 -18.30 9.67
C GLU A 469 20.61 -18.69 8.84
N PHE A 470 19.84 -19.65 9.31
CA PHE A 470 18.57 -20.06 8.70
C PHE A 470 17.62 -18.88 8.55
N VAL A 471 17.37 -18.12 9.64
CA VAL A 471 16.44 -16.99 9.59
C VAL A 471 16.99 -15.83 8.76
N ARG A 472 18.31 -15.56 8.82
CA ARG A 472 18.94 -14.54 7.98
C ARG A 472 18.84 -14.86 6.50
N SER A 473 18.89 -16.13 6.10
CA SER A 473 18.76 -16.53 4.69
C SER A 473 17.41 -16.13 4.08
N LEU A 474 16.34 -16.05 4.89
CA LEU A 474 15.01 -15.64 4.43
C LEU A 474 14.99 -14.20 3.91
N SER A 475 15.95 -13.35 4.30
CA SER A 475 16.07 -11.99 3.78
C SER A 475 16.35 -11.93 2.27
N ALA A 476 16.85 -13.01 1.67
CA ALA A 476 17.00 -13.12 0.22
C ALA A 476 15.65 -13.10 -0.53
N LEU A 477 14.56 -13.45 0.17
CA LEU A 477 13.20 -13.42 -0.38
C LEU A 477 12.54 -12.03 -0.28
N GLU A 478 13.14 -11.06 0.41
CA GLU A 478 12.58 -9.70 0.47
C GLU A 478 12.64 -8.98 -0.89
N PRO A 479 11.72 -8.04 -1.16
CA PRO A 479 10.69 -7.50 -0.28
C PRO A 479 9.43 -8.36 -0.20
N PHE A 480 8.80 -8.39 1.01
CA PHE A 480 7.50 -9.01 1.23
C PHE A 480 6.38 -7.97 1.15
N GLY A 481 5.20 -8.40 0.69
CA GLY A 481 4.00 -7.56 0.57
C GLY A 481 2.90 -8.26 -0.23
N GLU A 482 2.03 -7.47 -0.88
CA GLU A 482 0.95 -8.01 -1.71
C GLU A 482 1.51 -8.86 -2.85
N GLY A 483 0.90 -10.00 -3.13
CA GLY A 483 1.35 -10.96 -4.16
C GLY A 483 2.63 -11.74 -3.82
N PHE A 484 3.39 -11.32 -2.81
CA PHE A 484 4.58 -12.04 -2.32
C PHE A 484 4.71 -11.91 -0.79
N PRO A 485 3.85 -12.64 -0.03
CA PRO A 485 3.81 -12.54 1.43
C PRO A 485 5.07 -13.09 2.09
N GLU A 486 5.28 -12.68 3.34
CA GLU A 486 6.31 -13.26 4.20
C GLU A 486 6.10 -14.78 4.35
N PRO A 487 7.17 -15.60 4.36
CA PRO A 487 7.04 -17.05 4.46
C PRO A 487 6.33 -17.50 5.74
N LEU A 488 5.36 -18.39 5.57
CA LEU A 488 4.56 -18.97 6.65
C LEU A 488 5.04 -20.39 6.96
N PHE A 489 5.51 -20.59 8.18
CA PHE A 489 6.08 -21.87 8.64
C PHE A 489 5.12 -22.64 9.54
N GLY A 490 5.10 -23.98 9.39
CA GLY A 490 4.68 -24.87 10.44
C GLY A 490 5.88 -25.24 11.30
N LEU A 491 5.85 -24.94 12.60
CA LEU A 491 6.94 -25.22 13.55
C LEU A 491 6.53 -26.31 14.52
N THR A 492 7.37 -27.32 14.66
CA THR A 492 7.31 -28.30 15.75
C THR A 492 8.38 -27.92 16.80
N ALA A 493 7.99 -27.81 18.06
CA ALA A 493 8.88 -27.39 19.14
C ALA A 493 8.58 -28.12 20.46
N ASP A 494 9.63 -28.36 21.26
CA ASP A 494 9.54 -28.93 22.60
C ASP A 494 9.49 -27.80 23.65
N ILE A 495 8.27 -27.35 23.97
CA ILE A 495 8.06 -26.23 24.89
C ILE A 495 8.31 -26.65 26.34
N ASP A 496 9.30 -26.05 26.97
CA ASP A 496 9.68 -26.28 28.38
C ASP A 496 9.31 -25.11 29.30
N GLU A 497 9.12 -23.89 28.75
CA GLU A 497 8.74 -22.72 29.53
C GLU A 497 7.62 -21.91 28.84
N VAL A 498 6.67 -21.38 29.64
CA VAL A 498 5.59 -20.51 29.19
C VAL A 498 5.59 -19.24 30.02
N ARG A 499 5.67 -18.07 29.39
CA ARG A 499 5.62 -16.75 30.04
C ARG A 499 4.46 -15.93 29.53
N PHE A 500 3.72 -15.30 30.43
CA PHE A 500 2.70 -14.33 30.10
C PHE A 500 3.29 -12.93 30.05
N MET A 501 2.84 -12.12 29.09
CA MET A 501 3.36 -10.78 28.84
C MET A 501 2.24 -9.75 28.67
N GLY A 502 2.62 -8.48 28.88
CA GLY A 502 1.72 -7.32 28.72
C GLY A 502 0.80 -7.11 29.91
N GLN A 503 0.14 -5.94 29.90
CA GLN A 503 -0.83 -5.58 30.94
C GLN A 503 -2.03 -6.53 30.89
N GLY A 504 -2.36 -7.14 32.04
CA GLY A 504 -3.43 -8.14 32.13
C GLY A 504 -3.08 -9.49 31.49
N GLN A 505 -1.80 -9.80 31.32
CA GLN A 505 -1.32 -11.10 30.80
C GLN A 505 -1.94 -11.50 29.43
N LYS A 506 -2.16 -10.50 28.57
CA LYS A 506 -2.86 -10.68 27.28
C LYS A 506 -2.08 -11.46 26.24
N HIS A 507 -0.76 -11.56 26.37
CA HIS A 507 0.13 -12.20 25.38
C HIS A 507 0.86 -13.37 26.01
N VAL A 508 1.26 -14.34 25.19
CA VAL A 508 1.99 -15.52 25.65
C VAL A 508 3.28 -15.67 24.86
N LYS A 509 4.35 -16.00 25.58
CA LYS A 509 5.63 -16.43 25.00
C LYS A 509 5.88 -17.88 25.44
N TYR A 510 5.94 -18.78 24.48
CA TYR A 510 6.36 -20.15 24.64
C TYR A 510 7.85 -20.23 24.34
N MET A 511 8.60 -21.05 25.07
CA MET A 511 10.04 -21.16 24.90
C MET A 511 10.46 -22.63 24.81
N ASP A 512 11.23 -22.93 23.80
CA ASP A 512 12.08 -24.09 23.68
C ASP A 512 13.50 -23.64 24.07
N THR A 513 13.83 -23.75 25.36
CA THR A 513 15.09 -23.22 25.89
C THR A 513 16.29 -24.01 25.41
N ARG A 514 16.09 -25.29 25.06
CA ARG A 514 17.11 -26.17 24.54
C ARG A 514 17.68 -25.71 23.20
N HIS A 515 16.77 -25.24 22.31
CA HIS A 515 17.14 -24.79 20.96
C HIS A 515 17.20 -23.27 20.83
N ASN A 516 16.97 -22.53 21.93
CA ASN A 516 16.93 -21.07 21.96
C ASN A 516 15.89 -20.47 20.98
N VAL A 517 14.73 -21.13 20.87
CA VAL A 517 13.61 -20.72 20.04
C VAL A 517 12.46 -20.24 20.92
N SER A 518 11.86 -19.14 20.54
CA SER A 518 10.66 -18.62 21.23
C SER A 518 9.50 -18.40 20.27
N ILE A 519 8.27 -18.61 20.73
CA ILE A 519 7.06 -18.38 19.97
C ILE A 519 6.20 -17.37 20.72
N ILE A 520 5.84 -16.27 20.08
CA ILE A 520 4.98 -15.22 20.64
C ILE A 520 3.59 -15.33 20.04
N GLU A 521 2.59 -15.44 20.90
CA GLU A 521 1.18 -15.40 20.54
C GLU A 521 0.56 -14.12 21.11
N TRP A 522 0.34 -13.12 20.25
CA TRP A 522 -0.25 -11.84 20.62
C TRP A 522 -1.75 -12.03 20.91
N GLY A 523 -2.23 -11.64 22.09
CA GLY A 523 -3.64 -11.83 22.49
C GLY A 523 -4.00 -13.26 22.88
N GLY A 524 -3.04 -14.17 22.98
CA GLY A 524 -3.26 -15.58 23.33
C GLY A 524 -3.45 -15.89 24.80
N GLY A 525 -3.37 -14.86 25.70
CA GLY A 525 -3.34 -15.07 27.15
C GLY A 525 -4.50 -15.88 27.71
N ASP A 526 -5.72 -15.65 27.24
CA ASP A 526 -6.92 -16.38 27.69
C ASP A 526 -7.00 -17.83 27.15
N LYS A 527 -6.17 -18.16 26.17
CA LYS A 527 -6.15 -19.46 25.48
C LYS A 527 -4.82 -20.18 25.64
N ALA A 528 -3.94 -19.68 26.55
CA ALA A 528 -2.65 -20.27 26.76
C ALA A 528 -2.77 -21.77 27.00
N ARG A 529 -2.16 -22.54 26.13
CA ARG A 529 -2.04 -24.00 26.33
C ARG A 529 -1.23 -24.21 27.60
N ALA A 530 -1.91 -24.60 28.68
CA ALA A 530 -1.23 -25.16 29.82
C ALA A 530 -0.35 -26.31 29.30
N LYS A 531 0.98 -26.28 29.61
CA LYS A 531 2.00 -27.24 29.20
C LYS A 531 1.43 -28.36 28.30
N ALA A 532 1.38 -28.09 26.98
CA ALA A 532 1.00 -29.13 26.06
C ALA A 532 2.08 -30.20 26.07
N GLU A 533 1.67 -31.47 26.03
CA GLU A 533 2.63 -32.57 25.87
C GLU A 533 3.44 -32.36 24.57
N PRO A 534 4.79 -32.37 24.63
CA PRO A 534 5.61 -32.26 23.42
C PRO A 534 5.36 -33.43 22.45
N PRO A 535 5.50 -33.20 21.12
CA PRO A 535 5.85 -31.93 20.48
C PRO A 535 4.66 -31.01 20.24
N CYS A 536 4.84 -29.72 20.53
CA CYS A 536 3.85 -28.70 20.23
C CYS A 536 4.00 -28.21 18.78
N ARG A 537 2.86 -27.90 18.13
CA ARG A 537 2.83 -27.38 16.75
C ARG A 537 2.28 -25.95 16.71
N PHE A 538 3.01 -25.08 16.02
CA PHE A 538 2.68 -23.69 15.80
C PHE A 538 2.70 -23.37 14.32
N VAL A 539 2.02 -22.29 13.93
CA VAL A 539 2.09 -21.71 12.58
C VAL A 539 2.43 -20.24 12.75
N GLY A 540 3.36 -19.73 11.96
CA GLY A 540 3.76 -18.32 12.06
C GLY A 540 4.93 -17.95 11.17
N HIS A 541 5.38 -16.71 11.33
CA HIS A 541 6.54 -16.17 10.64
C HIS A 541 7.77 -16.20 11.55
N LEU A 542 8.95 -16.45 10.96
CA LEU A 542 10.22 -16.53 11.68
C LEU A 542 10.96 -15.20 11.59
N GLU A 543 11.45 -14.70 12.72
CA GLU A 543 12.27 -13.49 12.80
C GLU A 543 13.42 -13.67 13.80
N LEU A 544 14.39 -12.76 13.74
CA LEU A 544 15.45 -12.68 14.75
C LEU A 544 15.05 -11.66 15.82
N ASN A 545 15.10 -12.07 17.07
CA ASN A 545 14.95 -11.19 18.21
C ASN A 545 16.35 -10.80 18.73
N GLU A 546 16.69 -9.52 18.60
CA GLU A 546 17.94 -8.96 19.09
C GLU A 546 17.68 -8.15 20.36
N PHE A 547 18.16 -8.64 21.50
CA PHE A 547 17.98 -7.97 22.78
C PHE A 547 19.27 -8.00 23.59
N ASN A 548 19.76 -6.83 24.01
CA ASN A 548 21.01 -6.67 24.79
C ASN A 548 22.22 -7.39 24.17
N GLY A 549 22.34 -7.40 22.84
CA GLY A 549 23.44 -8.05 22.12
C GLY A 549 23.30 -9.57 21.97
N ASN A 550 22.22 -10.17 22.48
CA ASN A 550 21.89 -11.57 22.26
C ASN A 550 20.91 -11.70 21.09
N VAL A 551 21.18 -12.61 20.18
CA VAL A 551 20.32 -12.95 19.06
C VAL A 551 19.66 -14.31 19.34
N SER A 552 18.35 -14.39 19.14
CA SER A 552 17.59 -15.63 19.27
C SER A 552 16.55 -15.73 18.14
N VAL A 553 16.19 -16.96 17.79
CA VAL A 553 15.11 -17.17 16.82
C VAL A 553 13.75 -17.02 17.50
N GLN A 554 12.88 -16.28 16.87
CA GLN A 554 11.52 -16.05 17.34
C GLN A 554 10.51 -16.34 16.22
N MET A 555 9.43 -17.02 16.56
CA MET A 555 8.25 -17.13 15.70
C MET A 555 7.16 -16.20 16.24
N ILE A 556 6.60 -15.39 15.36
CA ILE A 556 5.35 -14.70 15.64
C ILE A 556 4.21 -15.60 15.16
N ALA A 557 3.48 -16.16 16.12
CA ALA A 557 2.40 -17.12 15.81
C ALA A 557 1.24 -16.42 15.08
N ASP A 558 0.83 -17.01 13.96
CA ASP A 558 -0.40 -16.65 13.26
C ASP A 558 -1.59 -17.16 14.06
N GLN A 559 -2.41 -16.24 14.56
CA GLN A 559 -3.60 -16.60 15.35
C GLN A 559 -4.72 -17.19 14.49
N GLY A 560 -4.52 -17.24 13.17
CA GLY A 560 -5.56 -17.56 12.22
C GLY A 560 -6.73 -16.58 12.39
N LYS A 561 -7.21 -15.98 11.33
CA LYS A 561 -8.45 -15.18 11.40
C LYS A 561 -9.54 -16.09 11.98
N LYS A 562 -10.13 -15.67 13.12
CA LYS A 562 -11.25 -16.36 13.74
C LYS A 562 -12.43 -16.38 12.80
#